data_6b131906baea08c318f94f1ca066b026
#
_entry.id   6b131906baea08c318f94f1ca066b026
#
_cell.length_a   1.000
_cell.length_b   1.000
_cell.length_c   1.000
_cell.angle_alpha   90.00
_cell.angle_beta   90.00
_cell.angle_gamma   90.00
#
_symmetry.space_group_name_H-M   'P 1'
#
loop_
_entity.id
_entity.type
_entity.pdbx_description
1 polymer ?
#
loop_
_entity_poly.entity_id
_entity_poly.type
_entity_poly.pdbx_seq_one_letter_code
_entity_poly.pdbx_strand_id
1 'polypeptide(L)'
;VRSRFIKHFDGSTGNVYASPGRINLIGEHTDYNDGFVFPGAVEQGIIAEIKPNKSRKVCAYSIDMKDYVEFSLDDEQGPSATHFRFVYGVCREMMKLGVPVEGFNTAFAGDVPLGAGMSSSAALESTFAFALNDLFGGNKIDKFTLAKVGQATEHNYIGTNCGIMDQFASVFGKAENLMRLDCRSLQYK
;
A
#
# COMPACT_ATOMS: atom_id res chain seq x y z
N VAL A 1 3.70 16.45 -0.69
CA VAL A 1 4.71 15.39 -0.75
C VAL A 1 5.96 15.89 -1.44
N ARG A 2 5.93 16.37 -2.68
CA ARG A 2 7.10 16.76 -3.51
C ARG A 2 8.10 17.67 -2.82
N SER A 3 7.66 18.77 -2.20
CA SER A 3 8.56 19.70 -1.50
C SER A 3 9.32 19.04 -0.34
N ARG A 4 8.68 18.08 0.34
CA ARG A 4 9.32 17.29 1.40
C ARG A 4 10.29 16.26 0.84
N PHE A 5 9.93 15.60 -0.27
CA PHE A 5 10.83 14.68 -0.96
C PHE A 5 12.12 15.38 -1.40
N ILE A 6 12.00 16.51 -2.11
CA ILE A 6 13.15 17.32 -2.55
C ILE A 6 14.03 17.73 -1.37
N LYS A 7 13.41 18.13 -0.25
CA LYS A 7 14.14 18.57 0.95
C LYS A 7 14.96 17.45 1.59
N HIS A 8 14.44 16.21 1.58
CA HIS A 8 15.08 15.06 2.24
C HIS A 8 16.02 14.28 1.32
N PHE A 9 15.87 14.37 -0.01
CA PHE A 9 16.57 13.53 -0.99
C PHE A 9 17.21 14.35 -2.11
N ASP A 10 18.23 15.13 -1.74
CA ASP A 10 19.21 15.81 -2.63
C ASP A 10 18.62 16.63 -3.80
N GLY A 11 17.49 17.30 -3.58
CA GLY A 11 16.90 18.18 -4.59
C GLY A 11 16.32 17.49 -5.83
N SER A 12 16.35 16.15 -5.88
CA SER A 12 15.82 15.38 -6.99
C SER A 12 14.32 15.10 -6.85
N THR A 13 13.68 14.71 -7.95
CA THR A 13 12.26 14.31 -7.97
C THR A 13 12.13 12.84 -8.34
N GLY A 14 11.04 12.21 -7.90
CA GLY A 14 10.64 10.85 -8.23
C GLY A 14 9.30 10.80 -8.98
N ASN A 15 8.80 9.60 -9.19
CA ASN A 15 7.45 9.35 -9.68
C ASN A 15 6.46 9.43 -8.50
N VAL A 16 5.26 9.92 -8.78
CA VAL A 16 4.19 10.07 -7.77
C VAL A 16 3.14 9.01 -7.99
N TYR A 17 2.78 8.33 -6.89
CA TYR A 17 1.75 7.29 -6.85
C TYR A 17 0.75 7.64 -5.76
N ALA A 18 -0.51 7.25 -5.95
CA ALA A 18 -1.55 7.44 -4.97
C ALA A 18 -2.57 6.30 -5.01
N SER A 19 -3.12 5.97 -3.85
CA SER A 19 -4.22 5.02 -3.74
C SER A 19 -5.21 5.49 -2.69
N PRO A 20 -6.53 5.27 -2.93
CA PRO A 20 -7.58 5.72 -2.05
C PRO A 20 -7.72 4.84 -0.82
N GLY A 21 -8.24 5.41 0.26
CA GLY A 21 -8.93 4.67 1.31
C GLY A 21 -10.29 4.16 0.84
N ARG A 22 -11.05 3.56 1.76
CA ARG A 22 -12.38 3.05 1.44
C ARG A 22 -13.38 3.31 2.60
N ILE A 23 -14.64 3.37 2.26
CA ILE A 23 -15.75 3.13 3.18
C ILE A 23 -16.39 1.79 2.86
N ASN A 24 -17.10 1.21 3.83
CA ASN A 24 -17.94 0.04 3.59
C ASN A 24 -19.37 0.36 4.03
N LEU A 25 -20.36 0.14 3.17
CA LEU A 25 -21.74 0.45 3.48
C LEU A 25 -22.44 -0.68 4.23
N ILE A 26 -22.08 -1.93 3.94
CA ILE A 26 -22.64 -3.12 4.59
C ILE A 26 -21.70 -4.32 4.38
N GLY A 27 -21.72 -5.25 5.33
CA GLY A 27 -20.91 -6.46 5.30
C GLY A 27 -19.68 -6.37 6.23
N GLU A 28 -19.81 -5.64 7.34
CA GLU A 28 -18.76 -5.60 8.36
C GLU A 28 -18.49 -6.99 8.91
N HIS A 29 -17.20 -7.35 9.04
CA HIS A 29 -16.75 -8.65 9.52
C HIS A 29 -17.16 -9.86 8.66
N THR A 30 -17.58 -9.65 7.42
CA THR A 30 -17.94 -10.74 6.52
C THR A 30 -16.85 -11.08 5.52
N ASP A 31 -15.89 -10.20 5.29
CA ASP A 31 -14.80 -10.37 4.32
C ASP A 31 -13.85 -11.53 4.65
N TYR A 32 -13.53 -11.75 5.92
CA TYR A 32 -12.75 -12.91 6.38
C TYR A 32 -13.61 -14.14 6.77
N ASN A 33 -14.93 -14.03 6.56
CA ASN A 33 -15.90 -15.11 6.78
C ASN A 33 -16.62 -15.54 5.47
N ASP A 34 -15.96 -15.36 4.32
CA ASP A 34 -16.47 -15.75 3.00
C ASP A 34 -17.81 -15.11 2.63
N GLY A 35 -18.09 -13.91 3.14
CA GLY A 35 -19.34 -13.19 2.92
C GLY A 35 -19.25 -12.18 1.79
N PHE A 36 -20.35 -11.42 1.65
CA PHE A 36 -20.40 -10.28 0.74
C PHE A 36 -20.08 -8.99 1.48
N VAL A 37 -19.40 -8.08 0.77
CA VAL A 37 -19.14 -6.71 1.22
C VAL A 37 -19.54 -5.71 0.13
N PHE A 38 -19.78 -4.46 0.54
CA PHE A 38 -20.21 -3.41 -0.37
C PHE A 38 -19.41 -2.11 -0.16
N PRO A 39 -18.08 -2.16 -0.39
CA PRO A 39 -17.22 -1.01 -0.22
C PRO A 39 -17.25 -0.05 -1.42
N GLY A 40 -16.79 1.17 -1.15
CA GLY A 40 -16.46 2.17 -2.16
C GLY A 40 -15.15 2.87 -1.83
N ALA A 41 -14.36 3.18 -2.84
CA ALA A 41 -13.19 4.03 -2.68
C ALA A 41 -13.62 5.47 -2.36
N VAL A 42 -12.82 6.16 -1.57
CA VAL A 42 -13.04 7.58 -1.21
C VAL A 42 -11.95 8.46 -1.81
N GLU A 43 -12.13 9.78 -1.78
CA GLU A 43 -11.12 10.70 -2.27
C GLU A 43 -9.87 10.74 -1.38
N GLN A 44 -10.06 10.54 -0.08
CA GLN A 44 -8.97 10.49 0.89
C GLN A 44 -8.10 9.25 0.63
N GLY A 45 -6.80 9.41 0.70
CA GLY A 45 -5.88 8.33 0.41
C GLY A 45 -4.45 8.59 0.87
N ILE A 46 -3.56 7.78 0.36
CA ILE A 46 -2.12 7.94 0.55
C ILE A 46 -1.49 8.35 -0.79
N ILE A 47 -0.59 9.32 -0.72
CA ILE A 47 0.23 9.74 -1.84
C ILE A 47 1.70 9.58 -1.47
N ALA A 48 2.50 9.00 -2.37
CA ALA A 48 3.93 8.82 -2.20
C ALA A 48 4.70 9.31 -3.43
N GLU A 49 5.83 9.97 -3.21
CA GLU A 49 6.82 10.21 -4.24
C GLU A 49 7.98 9.23 -4.03
N ILE A 50 8.36 8.50 -5.08
CA ILE A 50 9.30 7.39 -5.00
C ILE A 50 10.33 7.51 -6.13
N LYS A 51 11.61 7.32 -5.79
CA LYS A 51 12.72 7.32 -6.74
C LYS A 51 13.69 6.18 -6.45
N PRO A 52 13.99 5.29 -7.41
CA PRO A 52 15.06 4.30 -7.26
C PRO A 52 16.39 4.96 -6.93
N ASN A 53 17.16 4.37 -6.03
CA ASN A 53 18.45 4.89 -5.57
C ASN A 53 19.64 3.98 -5.89
N LYS A 54 19.40 2.93 -6.69
CA LYS A 54 20.42 1.97 -7.16
C LYS A 54 21.18 1.27 -6.02
N SER A 55 20.53 1.07 -4.88
CA SER A 55 21.10 0.38 -3.73
C SER A 55 20.18 -0.76 -3.28
N ARG A 56 20.48 -1.38 -2.13
CA ARG A 56 19.58 -2.33 -1.46
C ARG A 56 18.87 -1.70 -0.26
N LYS A 57 18.99 -0.38 -0.07
CA LYS A 57 18.38 0.34 1.04
C LYS A 57 17.17 1.12 0.61
N VAL A 58 16.13 1.08 1.42
CA VAL A 58 14.96 1.96 1.34
C VAL A 58 15.14 3.07 2.37
N CYS A 59 15.06 4.32 1.90
CA CYS A 59 15.07 5.52 2.72
C CYS A 59 13.67 6.13 2.66
N ALA A 60 12.94 6.08 3.76
CA ALA A 60 11.53 6.46 3.80
C ALA A 60 11.27 7.57 4.82
N TYR A 61 10.52 8.60 4.40
CA TYR A 61 10.06 9.69 5.24
C TYR A 61 8.53 9.74 5.27
N SER A 62 7.95 9.51 6.43
CA SER A 62 6.53 9.73 6.70
C SER A 62 6.30 11.19 7.09
N ILE A 63 5.59 11.95 6.26
CA ILE A 63 5.38 13.38 6.47
C ILE A 63 4.45 13.62 7.67
N ASP A 64 3.39 12.83 7.79
CA ASP A 64 2.38 12.98 8.84
C ASP A 64 2.93 12.60 10.22
N MET A 65 3.71 11.53 10.28
CA MET A 65 4.36 11.08 11.52
C MET A 65 5.64 11.85 11.82
N LYS A 66 6.15 12.66 10.86
CA LYS A 66 7.43 13.38 10.94
C LYS A 66 8.60 12.45 11.28
N ASP A 67 8.57 11.24 10.74
CA ASP A 67 9.48 10.15 11.06
C ASP A 67 10.24 9.70 9.80
N TYR A 68 11.49 9.25 10.01
CA TYR A 68 12.39 8.81 8.95
C TYR A 68 13.01 7.47 9.32
N VAL A 69 13.15 6.59 8.35
CA VAL A 69 13.81 5.31 8.52
C VAL A 69 14.69 4.96 7.31
N GLU A 70 15.75 4.25 7.58
CA GLU A 70 16.47 3.46 6.58
C GLU A 70 16.39 1.99 6.95
N PHE A 71 16.07 1.14 5.99
CA PHE A 71 16.13 -0.31 6.16
C PHE A 71 16.71 -0.99 4.92
N SER A 72 17.33 -2.13 5.10
CA SER A 72 17.79 -2.96 3.99
C SER A 72 16.68 -3.88 3.49
N LEU A 73 16.59 -4.05 2.18
CA LEU A 73 15.71 -5.07 1.57
C LEU A 73 16.18 -6.50 1.89
N ASP A 74 17.42 -6.65 2.32
CA ASP A 74 18.03 -7.95 2.65
C ASP A 74 17.85 -8.31 4.14
N ASP A 75 17.43 -7.37 4.99
CA ASP A 75 17.14 -7.64 6.39
C ASP A 75 15.84 -8.43 6.56
N GLU A 76 15.86 -9.43 7.45
CA GLU A 76 14.69 -10.28 7.70
C GLU A 76 13.68 -9.66 8.68
N GLN A 77 14.13 -8.80 9.58
CA GLN A 77 13.29 -8.26 10.66
C GLN A 77 12.51 -7.00 10.26
N GLY A 78 13.01 -6.22 9.31
CA GLY A 78 12.42 -4.96 8.90
C GLY A 78 12.41 -3.89 10.00
N PRO A 79 11.82 -2.71 9.72
CA PRO A 79 11.75 -1.60 10.65
C PRO A 79 10.77 -1.86 11.81
N SER A 80 11.03 -1.25 12.98
CA SER A 80 10.18 -1.40 14.18
C SER A 80 8.87 -0.61 14.09
N ALA A 81 8.88 0.59 13.48
CA ALA A 81 7.71 1.44 13.38
C ALA A 81 6.70 0.88 12.37
N THR A 82 5.45 0.70 12.82
CA THR A 82 4.39 0.01 12.07
C THR A 82 4.15 0.62 10.67
N HIS A 83 4.11 1.95 10.55
CA HIS A 83 3.88 2.61 9.25
C HIS A 83 4.98 2.33 8.23
N PHE A 84 6.22 2.06 8.65
CA PHE A 84 7.29 1.62 7.76
C PHE A 84 7.29 0.10 7.53
N ARG A 85 6.74 -0.69 8.48
CA ARG A 85 6.58 -2.13 8.29
C ARG A 85 5.62 -2.48 7.17
N PHE A 86 4.60 -1.66 6.90
CA PHE A 86 3.75 -1.80 5.72
C PHE A 86 4.57 -1.66 4.43
N VAL A 87 5.42 -0.62 4.34
CA VAL A 87 6.29 -0.41 3.16
C VAL A 87 7.26 -1.59 2.99
N TYR A 88 7.90 -2.02 4.09
CA TYR A 88 8.79 -3.18 4.09
C TYR A 88 8.07 -4.46 3.65
N GLY A 89 6.89 -4.74 4.19
CA GLY A 89 6.10 -5.92 3.86
C GLY A 89 5.72 -5.97 2.39
N VAL A 90 5.27 -4.85 1.82
CA VAL A 90 4.98 -4.77 0.38
C VAL A 90 6.24 -5.06 -0.45
N CYS A 91 7.41 -4.51 -0.09
CA CYS A 91 8.66 -4.83 -0.77
C CYS A 91 8.95 -6.34 -0.74
N ARG A 92 8.81 -6.97 0.44
CA ARG A 92 9.06 -8.40 0.62
C ARG A 92 8.09 -9.28 -0.16
N GLU A 93 6.80 -8.96 -0.15
CA GLU A 93 5.80 -9.71 -0.90
C GLU A 93 5.99 -9.55 -2.42
N MET A 94 6.33 -8.37 -2.92
CA MET A 94 6.66 -8.16 -4.33
C MET A 94 7.91 -8.93 -4.75
N MET A 95 8.94 -9.00 -3.90
CA MET A 95 10.14 -9.81 -4.15
C MET A 95 9.82 -11.30 -4.21
N LYS A 96 8.91 -11.82 -3.36
CA LYS A 96 8.45 -13.22 -3.43
C LYS A 96 7.75 -13.56 -4.77
N LEU A 97 7.13 -12.56 -5.41
CA LEU A 97 6.53 -12.69 -6.74
C LEU A 97 7.55 -12.59 -7.88
N GLY A 98 8.84 -12.45 -7.55
CA GLY A 98 9.93 -12.36 -8.53
C GLY A 98 10.14 -10.96 -9.10
N VAL A 99 9.54 -9.92 -8.50
CA VAL A 99 9.83 -8.53 -8.87
C VAL A 99 11.23 -8.16 -8.36
N PRO A 100 12.14 -7.68 -9.21
CA PRO A 100 13.51 -7.35 -8.82
C PRO A 100 13.57 -5.98 -8.11
N VAL A 101 12.94 -5.91 -6.94
CA VAL A 101 12.88 -4.66 -6.16
C VAL A 101 14.28 -4.22 -5.75
N GLU A 102 14.63 -3.00 -6.12
CA GLU A 102 15.85 -2.31 -5.68
C GLU A 102 15.52 -1.30 -4.58
N GLY A 103 16.54 -0.74 -3.95
CA GLY A 103 16.41 0.34 -2.99
C GLY A 103 15.86 1.60 -3.62
N PHE A 104 15.14 2.37 -2.82
CA PHE A 104 14.52 3.62 -3.27
C PHE A 104 14.43 4.64 -2.13
N ASN A 105 14.31 5.89 -2.52
CA ASN A 105 13.96 6.99 -1.63
C ASN A 105 12.46 7.28 -1.77
N THR A 106 11.79 7.54 -0.66
CA THR A 106 10.36 7.87 -0.66
C THR A 106 9.97 8.86 0.41
N ALA A 107 9.05 9.76 0.07
CA ALA A 107 8.28 10.53 1.04
C ALA A 107 6.81 10.32 0.78
N PHE A 108 6.03 10.07 1.82
CA PHE A 108 4.60 9.80 1.71
C PHE A 108 3.79 10.52 2.78
N ALA A 109 2.54 10.78 2.46
CA ALA A 109 1.54 11.39 3.33
C ALA A 109 0.15 10.86 3.00
N GLY A 110 -0.77 11.02 3.92
CA GLY A 110 -2.18 10.72 3.72
C GLY A 110 -3.09 11.78 4.32
N ASP A 111 -4.28 11.87 3.78
CA ASP A 111 -5.38 12.66 4.34
C ASP A 111 -6.52 11.79 4.87
N VAL A 112 -6.27 10.48 4.97
CA VAL A 112 -7.18 9.54 5.64
C VAL A 112 -7.14 9.78 7.15
N PRO A 113 -8.25 10.16 7.79
CA PRO A 113 -8.25 10.40 9.22
C PRO A 113 -7.88 9.14 10.02
N LEU A 114 -6.95 9.28 10.95
CA LEU A 114 -6.52 8.16 11.79
C LEU A 114 -7.69 7.64 12.64
N GLY A 115 -7.89 6.32 12.65
CA GLY A 115 -8.95 5.69 13.43
C GLY A 115 -10.36 5.86 12.87
N ALA A 116 -10.54 6.47 11.70
CA ALA A 116 -11.86 6.64 11.07
C ALA A 116 -12.40 5.38 10.37
N GLY A 117 -11.69 4.26 10.43
CA GLY A 117 -12.10 3.03 9.75
C GLY A 117 -12.05 3.11 8.22
N MET A 118 -11.31 4.07 7.65
CA MET A 118 -11.21 4.31 6.21
C MET A 118 -10.00 3.63 5.55
N SER A 119 -9.39 2.67 6.22
CA SER A 119 -8.32 1.79 5.70
C SER A 119 -7.10 2.50 5.11
N SER A 120 -6.46 3.34 5.94
CA SER A 120 -5.20 3.99 5.56
C SER A 120 -4.08 2.97 5.30
N SER A 121 -4.08 1.81 5.97
CA SER A 121 -3.12 0.72 5.74
C SER A 121 -3.22 0.18 4.31
N ALA A 122 -4.43 -0.19 3.87
CA ALA A 122 -4.65 -0.70 2.52
C ALA A 122 -4.31 0.34 1.43
N ALA A 123 -4.60 1.63 1.68
CA ALA A 123 -4.20 2.70 0.79
C ALA A 123 -2.67 2.82 0.70
N LEU A 124 -1.96 2.72 1.83
CA LEU A 124 -0.49 2.74 1.87
C LEU A 124 0.09 1.53 1.11
N GLU A 125 -0.37 0.33 1.41
CA GLU A 125 0.04 -0.90 0.76
C GLU A 125 -0.16 -0.85 -0.75
N SER A 126 -1.35 -0.45 -1.19
CA SER A 126 -1.70 -0.34 -2.61
C SER A 126 -0.84 0.69 -3.32
N THR A 127 -0.58 1.85 -2.70
CA THR A 127 0.29 2.89 -3.26
C THR A 127 1.69 2.34 -3.55
N PHE A 128 2.29 1.63 -2.59
CA PHE A 128 3.61 1.04 -2.78
C PHE A 128 3.58 -0.18 -3.71
N ALA A 129 2.55 -1.01 -3.68
CA ALA A 129 2.42 -2.15 -4.60
C ALA A 129 2.35 -1.69 -6.07
N PHE A 130 1.54 -0.68 -6.38
CA PHE A 130 1.51 -0.07 -7.72
C PHE A 130 2.86 0.54 -8.11
N ALA A 131 3.48 1.29 -7.19
CA ALA A 131 4.77 1.91 -7.45
C ALA A 131 5.87 0.89 -7.77
N LEU A 132 5.99 -0.17 -6.96
CA LEU A 132 7.01 -1.19 -7.17
C LEU A 132 6.76 -2.03 -8.43
N ASN A 133 5.49 -2.27 -8.77
CA ASN A 133 5.12 -2.92 -10.02
C ASN A 133 5.52 -2.08 -11.24
N ASP A 134 5.29 -0.77 -11.19
CA ASP A 134 5.69 0.16 -12.25
C ASP A 134 7.21 0.31 -12.36
N LEU A 135 7.87 0.61 -11.24
CA LEU A 135 9.31 0.94 -11.24
C LEU A 135 10.20 -0.28 -11.49
N PHE A 136 9.83 -1.45 -11.00
CA PHE A 136 10.67 -2.64 -11.02
C PHE A 136 10.01 -3.86 -11.68
N GLY A 137 8.69 -3.94 -11.69
CA GLY A 137 7.94 -5.08 -12.24
C GLY A 137 7.54 -4.93 -13.71
N GLY A 138 7.75 -3.76 -14.30
CA GLY A 138 7.33 -3.48 -15.67
C GLY A 138 5.81 -3.61 -15.87
N ASN A 139 5.02 -3.34 -14.82
CA ASN A 139 3.55 -3.45 -14.79
C ASN A 139 2.99 -4.84 -15.15
N LYS A 140 3.76 -5.90 -14.86
CA LYS A 140 3.38 -7.28 -15.18
C LYS A 140 2.48 -7.94 -14.12
N ILE A 141 2.48 -7.43 -12.90
CA ILE A 141 1.63 -7.96 -11.82
C ILE A 141 0.22 -7.38 -12.00
N ASP A 142 -0.77 -8.25 -12.08
CA ASP A 142 -2.16 -7.83 -12.23
C ASP A 142 -2.73 -7.24 -10.93
N LYS A 143 -3.79 -6.46 -11.05
CA LYS A 143 -4.43 -5.76 -9.92
C LYS A 143 -4.89 -6.70 -8.82
N PHE A 144 -5.34 -7.89 -9.16
CA PHE A 144 -5.82 -8.87 -8.20
C PHE A 144 -4.67 -9.36 -7.31
N THR A 145 -3.53 -9.65 -7.93
CA THR A 145 -2.32 -10.02 -7.23
C THR A 145 -1.79 -8.86 -6.37
N LEU A 146 -1.87 -7.60 -6.85
CA LEU A 146 -1.49 -6.44 -6.05
C LEU A 146 -2.36 -6.28 -4.79
N ALA A 147 -3.68 -6.52 -4.87
CA ALA A 147 -4.54 -6.52 -3.69
C ALA A 147 -4.12 -7.62 -2.68
N LYS A 148 -3.76 -8.81 -3.17
CA LYS A 148 -3.24 -9.89 -2.33
C LYS A 148 -1.89 -9.58 -1.69
N VAL A 149 -1.03 -8.81 -2.35
CA VAL A 149 0.22 -8.32 -1.76
C VAL A 149 -0.06 -7.49 -0.51
N GLY A 150 -1.04 -6.59 -0.54
CA GLY A 150 -1.45 -5.82 0.64
C GLY A 150 -1.96 -6.74 1.75
N GLN A 151 -2.90 -7.64 1.48
CA GLN A 151 -3.41 -8.59 2.47
C GLN A 151 -2.28 -9.46 3.07
N ALA A 152 -1.37 -9.97 2.25
CA ALA A 152 -0.23 -10.76 2.73
C ALA A 152 0.74 -9.93 3.58
N THR A 153 0.86 -8.63 3.29
CA THR A 153 1.64 -7.70 4.12
C THR A 153 1.04 -7.59 5.53
N GLU A 154 -0.27 -7.39 5.64
CA GLU A 154 -0.97 -7.37 6.94
C GLU A 154 -0.74 -8.67 7.72
N HIS A 155 -0.93 -9.82 7.08
CA HIS A 155 -0.79 -11.13 7.71
C HIS A 155 0.64 -11.43 8.16
N ASN A 156 1.62 -11.22 7.27
CA ASN A 156 2.97 -11.71 7.47
C ASN A 156 3.88 -10.75 8.24
N TYR A 157 3.62 -9.44 8.18
CA TYR A 157 4.53 -8.41 8.71
C TYR A 157 3.89 -7.51 9.77
N ILE A 158 2.57 -7.41 9.80
CA ILE A 158 1.84 -6.63 10.81
C ILE A 158 1.23 -7.54 11.88
N GLY A 159 0.81 -8.77 11.49
CA GLY A 159 0.17 -9.73 12.36
C GLY A 159 -1.35 -9.55 12.46
N THR A 160 -1.95 -8.86 11.50
CA THR A 160 -3.40 -8.63 11.41
C THR A 160 -4.02 -9.64 10.47
N ASN A 161 -4.89 -10.52 10.96
CA ASN A 161 -5.65 -11.46 10.12
C ASN A 161 -6.89 -10.75 9.52
N CYS A 162 -6.67 -9.90 8.53
CA CYS A 162 -7.72 -9.18 7.82
C CYS A 162 -8.28 -9.99 6.63
N GLY A 163 -9.50 -9.65 6.20
CA GLY A 163 -10.03 -10.04 4.90
C GLY A 163 -9.37 -9.25 3.77
N ILE A 164 -9.90 -9.37 2.55
CA ILE A 164 -9.32 -8.70 1.36
C ILE A 164 -10.07 -7.41 0.99
N MET A 165 -11.19 -7.10 1.63
CA MET A 165 -12.09 -6.01 1.26
C MET A 165 -11.36 -4.69 1.08
N ASP A 166 -10.50 -4.33 2.02
CA ASP A 166 -9.84 -3.05 2.09
C ASP A 166 -8.87 -2.84 0.92
N GLN A 167 -7.99 -3.79 0.72
CA GLN A 167 -7.03 -3.78 -0.38
C GLN A 167 -7.74 -3.88 -1.74
N PHE A 168 -8.80 -4.68 -1.81
CA PHE A 168 -9.58 -4.83 -3.04
C PHE A 168 -10.26 -3.52 -3.41
N ALA A 169 -10.89 -2.83 -2.47
CA ALA A 169 -11.53 -1.54 -2.70
C ALA A 169 -10.51 -0.46 -3.10
N SER A 170 -9.33 -0.41 -2.45
CA SER A 170 -8.27 0.53 -2.79
C SER A 170 -7.70 0.31 -4.20
N VAL A 171 -7.60 -0.95 -4.66
CA VAL A 171 -7.01 -1.31 -5.96
C VAL A 171 -8.01 -1.20 -7.11
N PHE A 172 -9.28 -1.57 -6.89
CA PHE A 172 -10.31 -1.68 -7.93
C PHE A 172 -11.34 -0.58 -7.91
N GLY A 173 -11.35 0.27 -6.88
CA GLY A 173 -12.31 1.35 -6.73
C GLY A 173 -12.37 2.27 -7.95
N LYS A 174 -13.57 2.72 -8.29
CA LYS A 174 -13.83 3.69 -9.36
C LYS A 174 -14.65 4.84 -8.78
N ALA A 175 -14.37 6.06 -9.26
CA ALA A 175 -15.14 7.23 -8.86
C ALA A 175 -16.64 7.00 -9.07
N GLU A 176 -17.45 7.47 -8.12
CA GLU A 176 -18.93 7.39 -8.14
C GLU A 176 -19.50 5.97 -8.18
N ASN A 177 -18.70 4.95 -7.84
CA ASN A 177 -19.15 3.56 -7.82
C ASN A 177 -18.92 2.91 -6.46
N LEU A 178 -19.84 2.05 -6.09
CA LEU A 178 -19.69 1.07 -5.04
C LEU A 178 -19.42 -0.30 -5.68
N MET A 179 -18.85 -1.19 -4.90
CA MET A 179 -18.46 -2.51 -5.38
C MET A 179 -19.13 -3.58 -4.53
N ARG A 180 -19.92 -4.47 -5.14
CA ARG A 180 -20.34 -5.70 -4.49
C ARG A 180 -19.28 -6.77 -4.71
N LEU A 181 -18.58 -7.14 -3.66
CA LEU A 181 -17.54 -8.18 -3.70
C LEU A 181 -18.03 -9.42 -2.94
N ASP A 182 -17.94 -10.58 -3.58
CA ASP A 182 -18.05 -11.89 -2.92
C ASP A 182 -16.64 -12.28 -2.46
N CYS A 183 -16.38 -12.25 -1.16
CA CYS A 183 -15.04 -12.49 -0.60
C CYS A 183 -14.60 -13.97 -0.70
N ARG A 184 -15.51 -14.90 -0.96
CA ARG A 184 -15.19 -16.31 -1.21
C ARG A 184 -14.62 -16.56 -2.60
N SER A 185 -15.33 -16.07 -3.62
CA SER A 185 -14.98 -16.28 -5.04
C SER A 185 -14.15 -15.14 -5.61
N LEU A 186 -14.09 -14.01 -4.92
CA LEU A 186 -13.48 -12.74 -5.33
C LEU A 186 -14.09 -12.18 -6.63
N GLN A 187 -15.30 -12.61 -6.96
CA GLN A 187 -16.09 -12.01 -8.02
C GLN A 187 -16.69 -10.69 -7.55
N TYR A 188 -16.63 -9.67 -8.39
CA TYR A 188 -17.14 -8.35 -8.06
C TYR A 188 -17.92 -7.73 -9.23
N LYS A 189 -18.79 -6.79 -8.87
CA LYS A 189 -19.60 -6.03 -9.83
C LYS A 189 -19.72 -4.58 -9.37
#